data_9024747b6eb25ccd69b371fb27047b21
#
_entry.id   9024747b6eb25ccd69b371fb27047b21
#
_cell.length_a   1.000
_cell.length_b   1.000
_cell.length_c   1.000
_cell.angle_alpha   90.00
_cell.angle_beta   90.00
_cell.angle_gamma   90.00
#
_symmetry.space_group_name_H-M   'P 1'
#
loop_
_entity.id
_entity.type
_entity.pdbx_description
1 polymer ?
#
loop_
_entity_poly.entity_id
_entity_poly.type
_entity_poly.pdbx_seq_one_letter_code
_entity_poly.pdbx_strand_id
1 'polypeptide(L)'
;MGTILGFNPMAVTNAAGFFGVQSDGFTQGVAHDDPAVRYQLAGGVLLSTETLPMWGGIAISEYLPLSTNNGHNGPGIGRATTNAGITGFSVFNQSHNAINSPENQVPILASGMSVNFYRFGSLARIPLAADPTLVASLASGLVTQAVSWDINNQRLQTYDASTPTYAVTSITSSYSASTGLYTFVVVMGVASLVGAVGDTINISGVTGTGAALVNGNQTVTAFTNNENFSFQVAAASGAIATGSLTGTILLNAGVGALPCKILQLGLGNSRIVGWNPVISNANWINNQSCILVQI
;
A
#
# COMPACT_ATOMS: atom_id res chain seq x y z
N MET A 1 -28.35 -30.58 -13.72
CA MET A 1 -28.65 -29.55 -12.69
C MET A 1 -27.49 -29.59 -11.70
N GLY A 2 -26.72 -28.51 -11.58
CA GLY A 2 -25.58 -28.47 -10.67
C GLY A 2 -26.03 -28.29 -9.23
N THR A 3 -25.50 -29.06 -8.30
CA THR A 3 -25.79 -28.88 -6.88
C THR A 3 -24.69 -28.02 -6.28
N ILE A 4 -25.07 -26.86 -5.75
CA ILE A 4 -24.15 -26.02 -5.00
C ILE A 4 -24.06 -26.57 -3.58
N LEU A 5 -22.87 -26.85 -3.10
CA LEU A 5 -22.65 -27.20 -1.71
C LEU A 5 -22.79 -25.91 -0.87
N GLY A 6 -23.91 -25.79 -0.15
CA GLY A 6 -24.29 -24.55 0.52
C GLY A 6 -23.35 -24.06 1.63
N PHE A 7 -22.46 -24.92 2.12
CA PHE A 7 -21.44 -24.55 3.13
C PHE A 7 -20.07 -24.21 2.52
N ASN A 8 -19.90 -24.43 1.22
CA ASN A 8 -18.69 -24.03 0.51
C ASN A 8 -19.06 -23.21 -0.74
N PRO A 9 -19.03 -21.88 -0.66
CA PRO A 9 -19.40 -21.03 -1.79
C PRO A 9 -18.47 -21.16 -3.00
N MET A 10 -17.35 -21.84 -2.84
CA MET A 10 -16.38 -22.11 -3.91
C MET A 10 -16.64 -23.43 -4.63
N ALA A 11 -17.57 -24.25 -4.15
CA ALA A 11 -17.93 -25.48 -4.82
C ALA A 11 -18.87 -25.21 -5.99
N VAL A 12 -18.48 -25.60 -7.18
CA VAL A 12 -19.25 -25.46 -8.41
C VAL A 12 -19.28 -26.76 -9.17
N THR A 13 -20.32 -26.97 -9.99
CA THR A 13 -20.32 -28.06 -10.96
C THR A 13 -19.66 -27.55 -12.26
N ASN A 14 -18.81 -28.34 -12.86
CA ASN A 14 -18.30 -28.06 -14.20
C ASN A 14 -19.35 -28.41 -15.27
N ALA A 15 -19.10 -28.07 -16.53
CA ALA A 15 -20.00 -28.33 -17.65
C ALA A 15 -20.30 -29.81 -17.88
N ALA A 16 -19.47 -30.73 -17.36
CA ALA A 16 -19.68 -32.18 -17.42
C ALA A 16 -20.49 -32.73 -16.24
N GLY A 17 -20.94 -31.89 -15.32
CA GLY A 17 -21.74 -32.27 -14.15
C GLY A 17 -20.95 -32.80 -12.97
N PHE A 18 -19.63 -32.74 -13.01
CA PHE A 18 -18.78 -33.12 -11.88
C PHE A 18 -18.68 -31.98 -10.88
N PHE A 19 -18.61 -32.29 -9.59
CA PHE A 19 -18.29 -31.30 -8.58
C PHE A 19 -16.84 -30.86 -8.70
N GLY A 20 -16.63 -29.58 -8.85
CA GLY A 20 -15.32 -28.94 -8.77
C GLY A 20 -15.29 -28.05 -7.52
N VAL A 21 -14.25 -28.18 -6.73
CA VAL A 21 -13.91 -27.19 -5.71
C VAL A 21 -12.91 -26.24 -6.34
N GLN A 22 -13.31 -24.99 -6.49
CA GLN A 22 -12.37 -23.94 -6.86
C GLN A 22 -11.57 -23.59 -5.61
N SER A 23 -10.38 -24.17 -5.47
CA SER A 23 -9.51 -23.97 -4.31
C SER A 23 -8.76 -22.64 -4.32
N ASP A 24 -8.73 -22.00 -5.45
CA ASP A 24 -7.89 -20.84 -5.76
C ASP A 24 -8.66 -19.51 -5.86
N GLY A 25 -9.95 -19.52 -5.64
CA GLY A 25 -10.76 -18.32 -5.59
C GLY A 25 -10.74 -17.66 -4.22
N PHE A 26 -10.23 -16.45 -4.16
CA PHE A 26 -10.19 -15.65 -2.94
C PHE A 26 -11.24 -14.55 -2.95
N THR A 27 -11.66 -14.15 -1.76
CA THR A 27 -12.43 -12.91 -1.56
C THR A 27 -11.52 -11.88 -0.90
N GLN A 28 -11.28 -10.77 -1.57
CA GLN A 28 -10.44 -9.68 -1.08
C GLN A 28 -10.82 -9.31 0.36
N GLY A 29 -9.82 -9.16 1.23
CA GLY A 29 -9.99 -8.65 2.59
C GLY A 29 -10.66 -9.62 3.58
N VAL A 30 -10.96 -10.86 3.18
CA VAL A 30 -11.41 -11.89 4.11
C VAL A 30 -10.20 -12.60 4.68
N ALA A 31 -9.83 -12.26 5.93
CA ALA A 31 -8.68 -12.88 6.56
C ALA A 31 -8.91 -14.39 6.74
N HIS A 32 -7.89 -15.18 6.40
CA HIS A 32 -7.89 -16.61 6.67
C HIS A 32 -7.46 -16.80 8.13
N ASP A 33 -8.44 -17.11 8.97
CA ASP A 33 -8.24 -17.20 10.40
C ASP A 33 -7.37 -18.41 10.79
N ASP A 34 -6.21 -18.09 11.31
CA ASP A 34 -5.49 -18.97 12.22
C ASP A 34 -5.85 -18.53 13.65
N PRO A 35 -6.30 -19.43 14.54
CA PRO A 35 -6.63 -19.08 15.92
C PRO A 35 -5.50 -18.34 16.65
N ALA A 36 -4.25 -18.67 16.34
CA ALA A 36 -3.07 -18.03 16.93
C ALA A 36 -2.89 -16.56 16.48
N VAL A 37 -3.36 -16.22 15.30
CA VAL A 37 -3.24 -14.87 14.71
C VAL A 37 -4.43 -14.00 15.09
N ARG A 38 -5.57 -14.58 15.38
CA ARG A 38 -6.81 -13.86 15.72
C ARG A 38 -6.64 -12.87 16.86
N TYR A 39 -5.79 -13.17 17.84
CA TYR A 39 -5.49 -12.27 18.96
C TYR A 39 -4.72 -11.01 18.55
N GLN A 40 -4.19 -10.96 17.34
CA GLN A 40 -3.47 -9.81 16.81
C GLN A 40 -4.38 -8.89 15.96
N LEU A 41 -5.68 -9.22 15.85
CA LEU A 41 -6.64 -8.35 15.20
C LEU A 41 -6.75 -7.04 15.98
N ALA A 42 -6.43 -5.95 15.32
CA ALA A 42 -6.52 -4.61 15.86
C ALA A 42 -7.79 -3.91 15.37
N GLY A 43 -8.23 -2.92 16.14
CA GLY A 43 -9.34 -2.05 15.79
C GLY A 43 -8.93 -0.59 15.90
N GLY A 44 -9.52 0.25 15.06
CA GLY A 44 -9.36 1.69 15.08
C GLY A 44 -10.59 2.38 14.51
N VAL A 45 -10.57 3.69 14.43
CA VAL A 45 -11.70 4.49 13.94
C VAL A 45 -11.33 5.15 12.63
N LEU A 46 -12.16 4.98 11.60
CA LEU A 46 -11.95 5.62 10.30
C LEU A 46 -12.00 7.14 10.45
N LEU A 47 -10.93 7.81 10.01
CA LEU A 47 -10.78 9.25 10.14
C LEU A 47 -11.91 10.01 9.44
N SER A 48 -12.27 11.16 10.00
CA SER A 48 -13.25 12.09 9.39
C SER A 48 -12.76 12.73 8.09
N THR A 49 -11.45 12.69 7.85
CA THR A 49 -10.81 13.18 6.62
C THR A 49 -10.91 12.19 5.46
N GLU A 50 -11.27 10.92 5.75
CA GLU A 50 -11.50 9.94 4.70
C GLU A 50 -12.79 10.22 3.95
N THR A 51 -12.68 10.55 2.68
CA THR A 51 -13.82 10.87 1.81
C THR A 51 -14.39 9.64 1.11
N LEU A 52 -13.62 8.56 1.06
CA LEU A 52 -14.02 7.29 0.47
C LEU A 52 -14.35 6.27 1.56
N PRO A 53 -15.37 5.44 1.35
CA PRO A 53 -15.66 4.37 2.30
C PRO A 53 -14.52 3.34 2.32
N MET A 54 -14.29 2.71 3.47
CA MET A 54 -13.29 1.65 3.65
C MET A 54 -13.95 0.28 3.51
N TRP A 55 -13.21 -0.67 2.96
CA TRP A 55 -13.58 -2.10 2.89
C TRP A 55 -12.37 -2.97 3.22
N GLY A 56 -12.51 -4.27 3.24
CA GLY A 56 -11.41 -5.19 3.54
C GLY A 56 -10.36 -5.27 2.42
N GLY A 57 -9.09 -5.45 2.78
CA GLY A 57 -7.98 -5.57 1.84
C GLY A 57 -7.47 -4.25 1.30
N ILE A 58 -7.64 -3.17 2.04
CA ILE A 58 -7.10 -1.84 1.75
C ILE A 58 -5.87 -1.60 2.61
N ALA A 59 -4.80 -1.07 2.02
CA ALA A 59 -3.63 -0.62 2.76
C ALA A 59 -3.98 0.58 3.65
N ILE A 60 -3.61 0.50 4.91
CA ILE A 60 -3.96 1.51 5.91
C ILE A 60 -2.72 2.15 6.53
N SER A 61 -2.90 3.39 6.98
CA SER A 61 -2.01 4.09 7.89
C SER A 61 -2.72 4.31 9.23
N GLU A 62 -1.95 4.18 10.31
CA GLU A 62 -2.43 4.43 11.67
C GLU A 62 -1.98 5.82 12.13
N TYR A 63 -2.90 6.56 12.70
CA TYR A 63 -2.68 7.92 13.20
C TYR A 63 -2.90 7.96 14.70
N LEU A 64 -2.11 8.76 15.40
CA LEU A 64 -2.30 8.96 16.84
C LEU A 64 -3.67 9.59 17.11
N PRO A 65 -4.46 9.03 18.06
CA PRO A 65 -5.74 9.64 18.42
C PRO A 65 -5.49 10.98 19.11
N LEU A 66 -6.32 11.96 18.78
CA LEU A 66 -6.33 13.22 19.52
C LEU A 66 -6.97 12.99 20.90
N SER A 67 -6.39 13.55 21.94
CA SER A 67 -6.87 13.44 23.33
C SER A 67 -8.30 13.97 23.56
N THR A 68 -8.79 14.77 22.63
CA THR A 68 -10.15 15.33 22.63
C THR A 68 -11.22 14.38 22.11
N ASN A 69 -10.84 13.25 21.52
CA ASN A 69 -11.77 12.26 21.02
C ASN A 69 -12.27 11.38 22.17
N ASN A 70 -13.18 11.90 22.95
CA ASN A 70 -13.84 11.16 24.03
C ASN A 70 -14.59 9.95 23.45
N GLY A 71 -14.18 8.75 23.85
CA GLY A 71 -14.89 7.51 23.53
C GLY A 71 -14.25 6.64 22.45
N HIS A 72 -13.15 7.02 21.83
CA HIS A 72 -12.45 6.18 20.87
C HIS A 72 -11.22 5.51 21.52
N ASN A 73 -11.32 4.23 21.75
CA ASN A 73 -10.20 3.39 22.21
C ASN A 73 -9.50 2.80 20.97
N GLY A 74 -8.51 3.51 20.43
CA GLY A 74 -7.72 3.02 19.31
C GLY A 74 -7.18 4.12 18.41
N PRO A 75 -6.29 3.77 17.47
CA PRO A 75 -5.74 4.72 16.52
C PRO A 75 -6.80 5.23 15.54
N GLY A 76 -6.58 6.41 15.00
CA GLY A 76 -7.25 6.85 13.77
C GLY A 76 -6.75 6.02 12.59
N ILE A 77 -7.64 5.60 11.72
CA ILE A 77 -7.29 4.80 10.54
C ILE A 77 -7.62 5.61 9.29
N GLY A 78 -6.67 5.66 8.37
CA GLY A 78 -6.87 6.21 7.03
C GLY A 78 -6.32 5.26 5.97
N ARG A 79 -6.71 5.47 4.72
CA ARG A 79 -6.02 4.84 3.60
C ARG A 79 -4.57 5.29 3.58
N ALA A 80 -3.67 4.37 3.33
CA ALA A 80 -2.28 4.74 3.13
C ALA A 80 -2.15 5.61 1.87
N THR A 81 -1.47 6.73 1.99
CA THR A 81 -1.19 7.65 0.88
C THR A 81 0.21 7.47 0.32
N THR A 82 1.07 6.76 1.04
CA THR A 82 2.43 6.41 0.63
C THR A 82 2.74 4.97 1.02
N ASN A 83 3.63 4.31 0.28
CA ASN A 83 4.04 2.94 0.63
C ASN A 83 4.79 2.87 1.96
N ALA A 84 5.56 3.90 2.31
CA ALA A 84 6.25 3.98 3.60
C ALA A 84 5.28 4.16 4.78
N GLY A 85 4.10 4.73 4.53
CA GLY A 85 3.06 4.93 5.54
C GLY A 85 2.16 3.73 5.77
N ILE A 86 2.32 2.66 5.01
CA ILE A 86 1.47 1.45 5.19
C ILE A 86 1.87 0.74 6.48
N THR A 87 0.94 0.61 7.40
CA THR A 87 1.12 -0.10 8.68
C THR A 87 0.50 -1.48 8.68
N GLY A 88 -0.42 -1.76 7.77
CA GLY A 88 -1.12 -3.02 7.65
C GLY A 88 -2.26 -2.97 6.64
N PHE A 89 -3.17 -3.94 6.74
CA PHE A 89 -4.32 -4.05 5.85
C PHE A 89 -5.62 -4.19 6.61
N SER A 90 -6.66 -3.48 6.16
CA SER A 90 -8.02 -3.65 6.66
C SER A 90 -8.55 -5.04 6.32
N VAL A 91 -9.42 -5.56 7.18
CA VAL A 91 -10.09 -6.84 6.95
C VAL A 91 -11.58 -6.70 7.23
N PHE A 92 -12.39 -7.54 6.56
CA PHE A 92 -13.79 -7.66 6.90
C PHE A 92 -13.92 -8.33 8.26
N ASN A 93 -14.77 -7.78 9.11
CA ASN A 93 -15.17 -8.46 10.32
C ASN A 93 -16.07 -9.65 9.95
N GLN A 94 -15.83 -10.81 10.55
CA GLN A 94 -16.67 -11.99 10.34
C GLN A 94 -18.14 -11.73 10.71
N SER A 95 -18.40 -10.85 11.67
CA SER A 95 -19.78 -10.44 12.02
C SER A 95 -20.46 -9.66 10.89
N HIS A 96 -19.69 -8.95 10.05
CA HIS A 96 -20.24 -8.26 8.87
C HIS A 96 -20.51 -9.23 7.72
N ASN A 97 -19.83 -10.36 7.64
CA ASN A 97 -20.08 -11.38 6.63
C ASN A 97 -21.42 -12.10 6.82
N ALA A 98 -21.97 -12.07 8.04
CA ALA A 98 -23.29 -12.63 8.34
C ALA A 98 -24.46 -11.78 7.81
N ILE A 99 -24.17 -10.53 7.43
CA ILE A 99 -25.17 -9.57 6.90
C ILE A 99 -24.97 -9.41 5.38
N ASN A 100 -24.44 -10.40 4.71
CA ASN A 100 -24.37 -10.35 3.26
C ASN A 100 -25.79 -10.30 2.69
N SER A 101 -26.17 -9.13 2.26
CA SER A 101 -27.32 -8.92 1.41
C SER A 101 -27.23 -9.87 0.20
N PRO A 102 -28.35 -10.46 -0.25
CA PRO A 102 -28.37 -11.30 -1.44
C PRO A 102 -27.91 -10.56 -2.71
N GLU A 103 -27.83 -9.26 -2.66
CA GLU A 103 -27.42 -8.39 -3.75
C GLU A 103 -25.94 -8.09 -3.61
N ASN A 104 -25.09 -8.68 -4.32
CA ASN A 104 -23.65 -8.42 -4.59
C ASN A 104 -22.99 -7.18 -3.90
N GLN A 105 -23.51 -6.76 -2.77
CA GLN A 105 -23.08 -5.58 -2.02
C GLN A 105 -21.84 -5.92 -1.18
N VAL A 106 -20.92 -4.97 -1.13
CA VAL A 106 -19.72 -5.04 -0.31
C VAL A 106 -20.00 -4.36 1.02
N PRO A 107 -19.67 -4.98 2.17
CA PRO A 107 -19.69 -4.26 3.44
C PRO A 107 -18.67 -3.10 3.38
N ILE A 108 -19.14 -1.89 3.57
CA ILE A 108 -18.33 -0.68 3.57
C ILE A 108 -18.46 0.04 4.91
N LEU A 109 -17.37 0.71 5.30
CA LEU A 109 -17.30 1.49 6.52
C LEU A 109 -17.22 2.97 6.15
N ALA A 110 -18.08 3.77 6.75
CA ALA A 110 -18.04 5.21 6.64
C ALA A 110 -17.12 5.82 7.72
N SER A 111 -16.75 7.08 7.54
CA SER A 111 -16.02 7.87 8.52
C SER A 111 -16.64 7.76 9.92
N GLY A 112 -15.81 7.59 10.94
CA GLY A 112 -16.24 7.41 12.33
C GLY A 112 -16.59 5.97 12.73
N MET A 113 -16.70 5.04 11.78
CA MET A 113 -16.95 3.61 12.08
C MET A 113 -15.67 2.89 12.45
N SER A 114 -15.81 1.78 13.20
CA SER A 114 -14.67 0.92 13.56
C SER A 114 -14.15 0.16 12.36
N VAL A 115 -12.82 0.23 12.15
CA VAL A 115 -12.09 -0.54 11.14
C VAL A 115 -11.30 -1.64 11.83
N ASN A 116 -11.46 -2.87 11.38
CA ASN A 116 -10.63 -3.99 11.79
C ASN A 116 -9.46 -4.16 10.81
N PHE A 117 -8.29 -4.43 11.34
CA PHE A 117 -7.09 -4.57 10.52
C PHE A 117 -6.03 -5.45 11.20
N TYR A 118 -5.11 -5.93 10.39
CA TYR A 118 -3.88 -6.57 10.88
C TYR A 118 -2.68 -5.73 10.51
N ARG A 119 -1.75 -5.60 11.47
CA ARG A 119 -0.45 -4.94 11.26
C ARG A 119 0.55 -5.84 10.58
N PHE A 120 1.53 -5.28 9.93
CA PHE A 120 2.71 -6.04 9.51
C PHE A 120 3.36 -6.73 10.71
N GLY A 121 3.83 -7.96 10.51
CA GLY A 121 4.38 -8.81 11.58
C GLY A 121 3.34 -9.62 12.35
N SER A 122 2.05 -9.47 12.07
CA SER A 122 0.98 -10.25 12.70
C SER A 122 0.91 -11.71 12.22
N LEU A 123 1.56 -12.06 11.12
CA LEU A 123 1.45 -13.34 10.42
C LEU A 123 0.04 -13.63 9.87
N ALA A 124 -0.83 -12.64 9.81
CA ALA A 124 -2.16 -12.77 9.26
C ALA A 124 -2.10 -13.10 7.75
N ARG A 125 -3.03 -13.92 7.31
CA ARG A 125 -3.17 -14.32 5.91
C ARG A 125 -4.36 -13.60 5.31
N ILE A 126 -4.10 -12.71 4.36
CA ILE A 126 -5.13 -11.83 3.80
C ILE A 126 -5.08 -11.90 2.28
N PRO A 127 -6.20 -12.20 1.61
CA PRO A 127 -6.30 -12.03 0.16
C PRO A 127 -6.38 -10.55 -0.18
N LEU A 128 -5.47 -10.10 -1.02
CA LEU A 128 -5.41 -8.73 -1.52
C LEU A 128 -5.66 -8.71 -3.02
N ALA A 129 -6.33 -7.68 -3.51
CA ALA A 129 -6.45 -7.43 -4.94
C ALA A 129 -5.05 -7.29 -5.55
N ALA A 130 -4.85 -7.81 -6.75
CA ALA A 130 -3.56 -7.79 -7.41
C ALA A 130 -3.68 -7.36 -8.88
N ASP A 131 -2.64 -6.71 -9.36
CA ASP A 131 -2.50 -6.42 -10.78
C ASP A 131 -2.35 -7.72 -11.57
N PRO A 132 -3.08 -7.91 -12.67
CA PRO A 132 -2.95 -9.11 -13.50
C PRO A 132 -1.53 -9.36 -14.02
N THR A 133 -0.76 -8.29 -14.27
CA THR A 133 0.64 -8.41 -14.72
C THR A 133 1.55 -8.96 -13.62
N LEU A 134 1.31 -8.54 -12.36
CA LEU A 134 2.00 -9.11 -11.20
C LEU A 134 1.72 -10.61 -11.09
N VAL A 135 0.45 -11.01 -11.17
CA VAL A 135 0.06 -12.42 -11.04
C VAL A 135 0.73 -13.28 -12.11
N ALA A 136 0.78 -12.78 -13.36
CA ALA A 136 1.48 -13.46 -14.44
C ALA A 136 2.99 -13.59 -14.17
N SER A 137 3.63 -12.56 -13.62
CA SER A 137 5.06 -12.58 -13.28
C SER A 137 5.39 -13.53 -12.11
N LEU A 138 4.42 -13.74 -11.22
CA LEU A 138 4.59 -14.59 -10.04
C LEU A 138 4.28 -16.08 -10.30
N ALA A 139 3.75 -16.44 -11.44
CA ALA A 139 3.29 -17.81 -11.74
C ALA A 139 4.39 -18.90 -11.55
N SER A 140 5.66 -18.50 -11.62
CA SER A 140 6.83 -19.34 -11.30
C SER A 140 7.75 -18.69 -10.25
N GLY A 141 7.24 -17.71 -9.52
CA GLY A 141 8.00 -16.92 -8.55
C GLY A 141 8.21 -17.63 -7.21
N LEU A 142 9.07 -17.03 -6.38
CA LEU A 142 9.31 -17.47 -5.02
C LEU A 142 8.34 -16.79 -4.06
N VAL A 143 8.01 -17.45 -2.96
CA VAL A 143 7.18 -16.86 -1.88
C VAL A 143 7.78 -15.59 -1.26
N THR A 144 9.08 -15.39 -1.43
CA THR A 144 9.82 -14.21 -0.95
C THR A 144 9.97 -13.13 -2.02
N GLN A 145 9.33 -13.29 -3.19
CA GLN A 145 9.41 -12.27 -4.22
C GLN A 145 8.81 -10.96 -3.71
N ALA A 146 9.56 -9.87 -3.89
CA ALA A 146 9.14 -8.55 -3.45
C ALA A 146 7.95 -8.06 -4.28
N VAL A 147 6.98 -7.48 -3.58
CA VAL A 147 5.80 -6.81 -4.17
C VAL A 147 5.65 -5.45 -3.53
N SER A 148 4.93 -4.57 -4.20
CA SER A 148 4.60 -3.24 -3.71
C SER A 148 3.10 -2.97 -3.77
N TRP A 149 2.66 -1.84 -3.24
CA TRP A 149 1.26 -1.44 -3.25
C TRP A 149 1.04 -0.29 -4.24
N ASP A 150 0.06 -0.46 -5.11
CA ASP A 150 -0.44 0.61 -5.97
C ASP A 150 -1.46 1.43 -5.16
N ILE A 151 -1.03 2.59 -4.70
CA ILE A 151 -1.86 3.48 -3.87
C ILE A 151 -3.10 3.98 -4.64
N ASN A 152 -2.97 4.20 -5.95
CA ASN A 152 -4.06 4.76 -6.75
C ASN A 152 -5.15 3.72 -7.02
N ASN A 153 -4.75 2.50 -7.34
CA ASN A 153 -5.67 1.41 -7.67
C ASN A 153 -5.97 0.49 -6.48
N GLN A 154 -5.33 0.73 -5.33
CA GLN A 154 -5.51 -0.04 -4.09
C GLN A 154 -5.35 -1.56 -4.30
N ARG A 155 -4.23 -1.97 -4.89
CA ARG A 155 -3.91 -3.37 -5.21
C ARG A 155 -2.41 -3.63 -5.17
N LEU A 156 -2.03 -4.89 -5.05
CA LEU A 156 -0.64 -5.32 -5.17
C LEU A 156 -0.16 -5.12 -6.60
N GLN A 157 1.07 -4.67 -6.74
CA GLN A 157 1.77 -4.51 -8.02
C GLN A 157 3.19 -5.06 -7.93
N THR A 158 3.82 -5.23 -9.10
CA THR A 158 5.22 -5.64 -9.19
C THR A 158 6.10 -4.63 -8.46
N TYR A 159 6.96 -5.14 -7.58
CA TYR A 159 8.04 -4.33 -7.04
C TYR A 159 9.14 -4.22 -8.10
N ASP A 160 9.50 -3.00 -8.39
CA ASP A 160 10.64 -2.71 -9.25
C ASP A 160 11.55 -1.72 -8.52
N ALA A 161 12.70 -2.20 -8.11
CA ALA A 161 13.69 -1.39 -7.43
C ALA A 161 14.31 -0.32 -8.36
N SER A 162 14.15 -0.48 -9.68
CA SER A 162 14.72 0.41 -10.69
C SER A 162 13.74 1.49 -11.16
N THR A 163 12.44 1.40 -10.82
CA THR A 163 11.41 2.31 -11.35
C THR A 163 10.53 2.92 -10.25
N PRO A 164 9.89 4.03 -10.57
CA PRO A 164 10.12 4.87 -11.72
C PRO A 164 11.31 5.79 -11.47
N THR A 165 12.13 5.98 -12.50
CA THR A 165 13.24 6.94 -12.47
C THR A 165 12.77 8.26 -13.11
N TYR A 166 12.92 9.34 -12.39
CA TYR A 166 12.57 10.68 -12.85
C TYR A 166 13.81 11.52 -13.09
N ALA A 167 13.82 12.27 -14.19
CA ALA A 167 14.82 13.29 -14.39
C ALA A 167 14.55 14.48 -13.44
N VAL A 168 15.54 14.85 -12.68
CA VAL A 168 15.48 16.01 -11.79
C VAL A 168 15.86 17.25 -12.58
N THR A 169 15.01 18.27 -12.53
CA THR A 169 15.27 19.55 -13.21
C THR A 169 16.38 20.32 -12.51
N SER A 170 16.35 20.39 -11.18
CA SER A 170 17.42 20.99 -10.40
C SER A 170 17.43 20.46 -8.96
N ILE A 171 18.63 20.41 -8.37
CA ILE A 171 18.79 20.28 -6.92
C ILE A 171 19.65 21.47 -6.46
N THR A 172 19.12 22.23 -5.52
CA THR A 172 19.85 23.32 -4.87
C THR A 172 20.17 22.95 -3.45
N SER A 173 21.36 23.33 -2.98
CA SER A 173 21.81 23.03 -1.63
C SER A 173 22.08 24.32 -0.86
N SER A 174 21.75 24.33 0.42
CA SER A 174 22.08 25.39 1.37
C SER A 174 22.58 24.77 2.68
N TYR A 175 23.55 25.40 3.31
CA TYR A 175 24.09 24.96 4.60
C TYR A 175 23.61 25.83 5.73
N SER A 176 23.21 25.21 6.83
CA SER A 176 22.88 25.90 8.07
C SER A 176 23.95 25.64 9.13
N ALA A 177 24.71 26.67 9.48
CA ALA A 177 25.73 26.55 10.51
C ALA A 177 25.18 26.29 11.92
N SER A 178 23.92 26.68 12.16
CA SER A 178 23.24 26.46 13.46
C SER A 178 22.85 25.02 13.70
N THR A 179 22.57 24.26 12.62
CA THR A 179 22.12 22.85 12.71
C THR A 179 23.17 21.87 12.22
N GLY A 180 24.20 22.31 11.49
CA GLY A 180 25.18 21.43 10.84
C GLY A 180 24.58 20.63 9.68
N LEU A 181 23.47 21.08 9.12
CA LEU A 181 22.75 20.37 8.07
C LEU A 181 22.83 21.11 6.74
N TYR A 182 22.99 20.34 5.69
CA TYR A 182 22.68 20.76 4.32
C TYR A 182 21.22 20.44 4.02
N THR A 183 20.49 21.43 3.53
CA THR A 183 19.14 21.24 2.98
C THR A 183 19.22 21.23 1.46
N PHE A 184 18.68 20.19 0.85
CA PHE A 184 18.60 20.03 -0.59
C PHE A 184 17.16 20.22 -1.02
N VAL A 185 16.91 21.19 -1.88
CA VAL A 185 15.61 21.40 -2.52
C VAL A 185 15.65 20.76 -3.90
N VAL A 186 14.76 19.81 -4.12
CA VAL A 186 14.59 19.08 -5.37
C VAL A 186 13.44 19.67 -6.14
N VAL A 187 13.68 20.00 -7.40
CA VAL A 187 12.65 20.46 -8.34
C VAL A 187 12.61 19.49 -9.51
N MET A 188 11.40 18.96 -9.75
CA MET A 188 11.11 18.02 -10.82
C MET A 188 10.43 18.73 -11.98
N GLY A 189 10.62 18.25 -13.19
CA GLY A 189 9.87 18.72 -14.37
C GLY A 189 8.55 17.99 -14.60
N VAL A 190 8.33 16.91 -13.84
CA VAL A 190 7.13 16.06 -13.88
C VAL A 190 6.81 15.59 -12.47
N ALA A 191 5.55 15.32 -12.21
CA ALA A 191 5.10 14.79 -10.94
C ALA A 191 5.77 13.43 -10.64
N SER A 192 6.40 13.32 -9.47
CA SER A 192 7.02 12.08 -8.98
C SER A 192 6.06 11.29 -8.09
N LEU A 193 6.46 10.10 -7.65
CA LEU A 193 5.72 9.30 -6.66
C LEU A 193 6.00 9.71 -5.21
N VAL A 194 6.82 10.72 -4.97
CA VAL A 194 7.02 11.27 -3.62
C VAL A 194 5.70 11.87 -3.15
N GLY A 195 5.21 11.41 -2.02
CA GLY A 195 3.88 11.77 -1.53
C GLY A 195 3.89 12.51 -0.18
N ALA A 196 4.93 12.36 0.63
CA ALA A 196 4.96 12.94 1.97
C ALA A 196 6.36 13.07 2.58
N VAL A 197 6.44 13.79 3.69
CA VAL A 197 7.61 13.76 4.59
C VAL A 197 7.77 12.35 5.16
N GLY A 198 9.00 11.85 5.15
CA GLY A 198 9.35 10.50 5.58
C GLY A 198 9.52 9.51 4.42
N ASP A 199 9.10 9.85 3.21
CA ASP A 199 9.34 9.01 2.04
C ASP A 199 10.84 8.83 1.77
N THR A 200 11.22 7.62 1.37
CA THR A 200 12.58 7.34 0.94
C THR A 200 12.70 7.53 -0.56
N ILE A 201 13.69 8.31 -0.95
CA ILE A 201 14.06 8.55 -2.34
C ILE A 201 15.49 8.05 -2.57
N ASN A 202 15.80 7.61 -3.77
CA ASN A 202 17.16 7.31 -4.16
C ASN A 202 17.61 8.32 -5.23
N ILE A 203 18.69 9.03 -4.94
CA ILE A 203 19.28 10.01 -5.86
C ILE A 203 20.55 9.43 -6.48
N SER A 204 20.71 9.63 -7.76
CA SER A 204 21.90 9.20 -8.51
C SER A 204 22.29 10.25 -9.55
N GLY A 205 23.53 10.16 -10.01
CA GLY A 205 24.04 11.03 -11.07
C GLY A 205 24.51 12.42 -10.61
N VAL A 206 24.47 12.73 -9.31
CA VAL A 206 25.09 13.96 -8.79
C VAL A 206 26.61 13.85 -8.90
N THR A 207 27.26 14.90 -9.38
CA THR A 207 28.73 15.00 -9.55
C THR A 207 29.28 16.17 -8.76
N GLY A 208 30.58 16.13 -8.46
CA GLY A 208 31.28 17.19 -7.74
C GLY A 208 31.54 16.89 -6.27
N THR A 209 32.00 17.92 -5.55
CA THR A 209 32.39 17.77 -4.13
C THR A 209 31.19 17.40 -3.27
N GLY A 210 31.33 16.32 -2.53
CA GLY A 210 30.27 15.82 -1.64
C GLY A 210 29.18 15.02 -2.32
N ALA A 211 29.27 14.75 -3.62
CA ALA A 211 28.28 13.98 -4.37
C ALA A 211 27.93 12.62 -3.73
N ALA A 212 28.91 11.96 -3.11
CA ALA A 212 28.72 10.68 -2.42
C ALA A 212 27.77 10.77 -1.20
N LEU A 213 27.62 11.95 -0.60
CA LEU A 213 26.70 12.18 0.52
C LEU A 213 25.26 12.43 0.05
N VAL A 214 25.10 12.83 -1.21
CA VAL A 214 23.80 13.13 -1.82
C VAL A 214 23.26 11.92 -2.60
N ASN A 215 24.16 11.26 -3.35
CA ASN A 215 23.78 10.03 -4.06
C ASN A 215 23.47 8.90 -3.08
N GLY A 216 22.45 8.14 -3.39
CA GLY A 216 21.94 7.05 -2.57
C GLY A 216 20.59 7.36 -1.94
N ASN A 217 20.23 6.60 -0.91
CA ASN A 217 18.95 6.74 -0.25
C ASN A 217 18.93 7.98 0.65
N GLN A 218 17.90 8.79 0.46
CA GLN A 218 17.64 10.00 1.23
C GLN A 218 16.19 9.96 1.76
N THR A 219 15.95 10.64 2.87
CA THR A 219 14.60 10.75 3.44
C THR A 219 14.05 12.16 3.22
N VAL A 220 12.86 12.27 2.68
CA VAL A 220 12.17 13.55 2.50
C VAL A 220 11.89 14.18 3.86
N THR A 221 12.38 15.40 4.08
CA THR A 221 12.21 16.14 5.34
C THR A 221 11.23 17.29 5.24
N ALA A 222 10.97 17.81 4.05
CA ALA A 222 9.89 18.75 3.79
C ALA A 222 9.28 18.47 2.41
N PHE A 223 7.97 18.61 2.32
CA PHE A 223 7.18 18.28 1.15
C PHE A 223 6.23 19.42 0.83
N THR A 224 6.34 19.98 -0.37
CA THR A 224 5.41 21.01 -0.87
C THR A 224 4.38 20.36 -1.81
N ASN A 225 4.86 19.58 -2.75
CA ASN A 225 4.09 18.74 -3.66
C ASN A 225 5.01 17.67 -4.29
N ASN A 226 4.48 16.81 -5.12
CA ASN A 226 5.22 15.73 -5.77
C ASN A 226 6.24 16.19 -6.85
N GLU A 227 6.34 17.47 -7.10
CA GLU A 227 7.36 18.10 -7.95
C GLU A 227 8.40 18.89 -7.15
N ASN A 228 8.09 19.26 -5.90
CA ASN A 228 8.91 20.11 -5.06
C ASN A 228 8.95 19.60 -3.62
N PHE A 229 10.09 19.11 -3.22
CA PHE A 229 10.33 18.59 -1.87
C PHE A 229 11.81 18.76 -1.49
N SER A 230 12.14 18.50 -0.24
CA SER A 230 13.51 18.59 0.22
C SER A 230 13.91 17.45 1.15
N PHE A 231 15.22 17.22 1.24
CA PHE A 231 15.85 16.31 2.20
C PHE A 231 17.05 16.99 2.86
N GLN A 232 17.54 16.42 3.95
CA GLN A 232 18.66 16.98 4.69
C GLN A 232 19.78 15.95 4.91
N VAL A 233 21.01 16.43 4.86
CA VAL A 233 22.20 15.61 5.11
C VAL A 233 23.08 16.31 6.12
N ALA A 234 23.49 15.60 7.17
CA ALA A 234 24.44 16.11 8.16
C ALA A 234 25.86 16.02 7.59
N ALA A 235 26.53 17.14 7.47
CA ALA A 235 27.93 17.20 7.04
C ALA A 235 28.59 18.49 7.51
N ALA A 236 29.95 18.50 7.56
CA ALA A 236 30.72 19.69 7.88
C ALA A 236 30.52 20.78 6.82
N SER A 237 30.66 22.05 7.21
CA SER A 237 30.63 23.16 6.27
C SER A 237 31.67 22.99 5.18
N GLY A 238 31.30 23.17 3.92
CA GLY A 238 32.14 22.96 2.76
C GLY A 238 32.28 21.50 2.29
N ALA A 239 31.67 20.53 2.99
CA ALA A 239 31.69 19.12 2.57
C ALA A 239 30.93 18.88 1.28
N ILE A 240 29.92 19.71 0.99
CA ILE A 240 29.06 19.64 -0.18
C ILE A 240 29.09 21.01 -0.87
N ALA A 241 29.10 21.03 -2.20
CA ALA A 241 28.98 22.26 -2.95
C ALA A 241 27.65 22.95 -2.64
N THR A 242 27.68 24.24 -2.33
CA THR A 242 26.47 25.04 -2.15
C THR A 242 26.01 25.63 -3.47
N GLY A 243 24.69 25.75 -3.65
CA GLY A 243 24.05 26.20 -4.88
C GLY A 243 23.51 25.04 -5.71
N SER A 244 23.44 25.22 -7.01
CA SER A 244 22.92 24.17 -7.91
C SER A 244 23.92 23.05 -8.08
N LEU A 245 23.50 21.82 -7.84
CA LEU A 245 24.29 20.62 -8.09
C LEU A 245 24.27 20.29 -9.60
N THR A 246 25.36 19.68 -10.06
CA THR A 246 25.57 19.35 -11.46
C THR A 246 25.51 17.85 -11.70
N GLY A 247 25.31 17.47 -12.97
CA GLY A 247 25.23 16.09 -13.43
C GLY A 247 23.88 15.78 -14.06
N THR A 248 23.75 14.59 -14.62
CA THR A 248 22.44 14.05 -15.03
C THR A 248 21.81 13.41 -13.82
N ILE A 249 21.06 14.20 -13.06
CA ILE A 249 20.52 13.77 -11.76
C ILE A 249 19.23 13.02 -12.02
N LEU A 250 19.19 11.79 -11.52
CA LEU A 250 18.00 10.93 -11.56
C LEU A 250 17.52 10.68 -10.13
N LEU A 251 16.22 10.74 -9.96
CA LEU A 251 15.56 10.39 -8.73
C LEU A 251 14.74 9.12 -8.94
N ASN A 252 15.01 8.14 -8.12
CA ASN A 252 14.16 6.99 -7.96
C ASN A 252 13.36 7.17 -6.67
N ALA A 253 12.08 7.45 -6.80
CA ALA A 253 11.15 7.41 -5.67
C ALA A 253 10.64 5.99 -5.55
N GLY A 254 11.48 5.13 -5.00
CA GLY A 254 11.21 3.70 -4.88
C GLY A 254 9.92 3.47 -4.12
N VAL A 255 8.99 2.80 -4.78
CA VAL A 255 7.87 2.17 -4.07
C VAL A 255 8.49 1.10 -3.18
N GLY A 256 8.44 1.27 -1.87
CA GLY A 256 9.02 0.31 -0.93
C GLY A 256 8.43 -1.10 -1.13
N ALA A 257 9.27 -2.12 -1.05
CA ALA A 257 8.77 -3.50 -0.99
C ALA A 257 7.95 -3.68 0.27
N LEU A 258 6.79 -4.31 0.15
CA LEU A 258 5.97 -4.66 1.31
C LEU A 258 6.62 -5.80 2.10
N PRO A 259 6.64 -5.72 3.44
CA PRO A 259 7.17 -6.79 4.29
C PRO A 259 6.15 -7.94 4.41
N CYS A 260 5.84 -8.58 3.29
CA CYS A 260 4.89 -9.68 3.24
C CYS A 260 5.46 -10.86 2.45
N LYS A 261 4.86 -12.04 2.66
CA LYS A 261 5.16 -13.26 1.90
C LYS A 261 3.96 -13.62 1.04
N ILE A 262 4.22 -14.05 -0.18
CA ILE A 262 3.19 -14.54 -1.09
C ILE A 262 2.96 -16.02 -0.79
N LEU A 263 1.74 -16.38 -0.43
CA LEU A 263 1.40 -17.77 -0.11
C LEU A 263 0.74 -18.50 -1.27
N GLN A 264 -0.17 -17.81 -1.97
CA GLN A 264 -0.93 -18.42 -3.06
C GLN A 264 -1.44 -17.38 -4.04
N LEU A 265 -1.52 -17.73 -5.31
CA LEU A 265 -2.08 -16.91 -6.38
C LEU A 265 -3.51 -17.35 -6.67
N GLY A 266 -4.44 -16.40 -6.73
CA GLY A 266 -5.80 -16.61 -7.21
C GLY A 266 -5.93 -16.12 -8.65
N LEU A 267 -5.97 -17.06 -9.57
CA LEU A 267 -5.94 -16.79 -11.01
C LEU A 267 -7.34 -16.70 -11.60
N GLY A 268 -7.91 -15.51 -11.69
CA GLY A 268 -9.16 -15.29 -12.42
C GLY A 268 -10.44 -15.88 -11.79
N ASN A 269 -10.35 -16.44 -10.59
CA ASN A 269 -11.48 -17.02 -9.85
C ASN A 269 -11.83 -16.22 -8.60
N SER A 270 -11.08 -15.18 -8.33
CA SER A 270 -11.20 -14.40 -7.10
C SER A 270 -12.21 -13.26 -7.26
N ARG A 271 -12.65 -12.73 -6.12
CA ARG A 271 -13.55 -11.60 -6.03
C ARG A 271 -12.80 -10.42 -5.41
N ILE A 272 -12.84 -9.29 -6.09
CA ILE A 272 -12.31 -8.02 -5.55
C ILE A 272 -13.43 -7.00 -5.40
N VAL A 273 -13.15 -5.95 -4.66
CA VAL A 273 -14.06 -4.83 -4.54
C VAL A 273 -13.78 -3.82 -5.64
N GLY A 274 -14.80 -3.49 -6.41
CA GLY A 274 -14.79 -2.38 -7.35
C GLY A 274 -15.55 -1.18 -6.78
N TRP A 275 -14.94 -0.01 -6.81
CA TRP A 275 -15.57 1.25 -6.42
C TRP A 275 -16.05 2.02 -7.65
N ASN A 276 -17.31 2.39 -7.66
CA ASN A 276 -17.88 3.28 -8.67
C ASN A 276 -18.12 4.67 -8.07
N PRO A 277 -17.28 5.68 -8.39
CA PRO A 277 -17.40 7.01 -7.80
C PRO A 277 -18.64 7.78 -8.28
N VAL A 278 -19.21 7.42 -9.44
CA VAL A 278 -20.37 8.14 -10.01
C VAL A 278 -21.64 7.89 -9.19
N ILE A 279 -21.82 6.66 -8.72
CA ILE A 279 -22.98 6.25 -7.91
C ILE A 279 -22.63 6.00 -6.45
N SER A 280 -21.38 6.29 -6.05
CA SER A 280 -20.85 6.07 -4.70
C SER A 280 -21.16 4.67 -4.16
N ASN A 281 -20.93 3.66 -4.97
CA ASN A 281 -21.24 2.27 -4.64
C ASN A 281 -20.02 1.35 -4.78
N ALA A 282 -19.90 0.41 -3.85
CA ALA A 282 -18.90 -0.65 -3.87
C ALA A 282 -19.56 -1.98 -4.20
N ASN A 283 -19.08 -2.67 -5.22
CA ASN A 283 -19.61 -3.94 -5.67
C ASN A 283 -18.52 -5.00 -5.76
N TRP A 284 -18.89 -6.26 -5.59
CA TRP A 284 -18.01 -7.38 -5.88
C TRP A 284 -17.83 -7.54 -7.37
N ILE A 285 -16.58 -7.57 -7.81
CA ILE A 285 -16.20 -7.94 -9.18
C ILE A 285 -15.63 -9.35 -9.12
N ASN A 286 -16.26 -10.27 -9.84
CA ASN A 286 -15.85 -11.67 -9.93
C ASN A 286 -14.79 -11.86 -11.02
N ASN A 287 -14.17 -13.03 -11.05
CA ASN A 287 -13.17 -13.43 -12.05
C ASN A 287 -11.96 -12.49 -12.11
N GLN A 288 -11.53 -12.04 -10.96
CA GLN A 288 -10.38 -11.13 -10.80
C GLN A 288 -9.18 -11.84 -10.19
N SER A 289 -8.07 -11.14 -10.16
CA SER A 289 -6.82 -11.62 -9.57
C SER A 289 -6.70 -11.16 -8.12
N CYS A 290 -6.47 -12.12 -7.24
CA CYS A 290 -6.09 -11.89 -5.84
C CYS A 290 -4.83 -12.66 -5.51
N ILE A 291 -4.11 -12.19 -4.53
CA ILE A 291 -2.95 -12.89 -3.97
C ILE A 291 -3.17 -13.04 -2.47
N LEU A 292 -3.05 -14.27 -1.98
CA LEU A 292 -3.02 -14.53 -0.55
C LEU A 292 -1.62 -14.19 -0.04
N VAL A 293 -1.54 -13.21 0.82
CA VAL A 293 -0.29 -12.78 1.45
C VAL A 293 -0.31 -13.08 2.94
N GLN A 294 0.87 -13.32 3.50
CA GLN A 294 1.13 -13.31 4.94
C GLN A 294 1.88 -12.02 5.29
N ILE A 295 1.35 -11.26 6.24
CA ILE A 295 1.87 -9.95 6.65
C ILE A 295 2.44 -9.96 8.06
#